data_4c8a9cbda056487ca30e16f207e8570a
#
_entry.id   4c8a9cbda056487ca30e16f207e8570a
#
_cell.length_a   1.000
_cell.length_b   1.000
_cell.length_c   1.000
_cell.angle_alpha   90.00
_cell.angle_beta   90.00
_cell.angle_gamma   90.00
#
_symmetry.space_group_name_H-M   'P 1'
#
loop_
_entity.id
_entity.type
_entity.pdbx_description
1 polymer ?
#
loop_
_entity_poly.entity_id
_entity_poly.type
_entity_poly.pdbx_seq_one_letter_code
_entity_poly.pdbx_strand_id
1 'polypeptide(L)'
;MSMEYSKEKKVGEGTYAVVYLGTQHATSKRIAVKEIKTSEFKDGLDMSAIREVKYLQELIHPNVISLIDIFMAYDNLNLVLEFLPSDLEVVIKDSSVIFNAADIKSWMLMTLRGIHHVHRNFILHRDLKPNNLLISPDGIIKLADFGLARAVPGPREILTSNVVTRWYRAPELLFGAKHYTYAVDIWSVGVIFAELMLRIPYLPGKDDVDQMEVTFRALGTPTDREWPDVSTFPTYNKLQVYPPPSRDELRKRFIAATENALDFMCGMLEMNPTKRWNAIECLQSDYFKELPPPSDPADIKIFHD
;
A
#
# COMPACT_ATOMS: atom_id res chain seq x y z
N MET A 1 22.05 24.65 0.86
CA MET A 1 21.40 24.05 2.04
C MET A 1 20.50 25.12 2.61
N SER A 2 19.25 24.79 2.90
CA SER A 2 18.41 25.71 3.65
C SER A 2 19.01 25.83 5.05
N MET A 3 19.07 27.06 5.64
CA MET A 3 19.53 27.24 7.04
C MET A 3 18.59 26.57 8.05
N GLU A 4 17.44 26.02 7.61
CA GLU A 4 16.38 25.47 8.44
C GLU A 4 16.50 23.97 8.66
N TYR A 5 17.14 23.24 7.73
CA TYR A 5 17.19 21.77 7.73
C TYR A 5 18.61 21.25 7.50
N SER A 6 19.02 20.22 8.25
CA SER A 6 20.24 19.44 7.98
C SER A 6 19.88 18.14 7.25
N LYS A 7 20.77 17.66 6.39
CA LYS A 7 20.82 16.29 5.89
C LYS A 7 21.98 15.57 6.55
N GLU A 8 21.74 14.44 7.21
CA GLU A 8 22.75 13.76 8.01
C GLU A 8 23.15 12.42 7.40
N LYS A 9 22.23 11.49 7.30
CA LYS A 9 22.48 10.14 6.85
C LYS A 9 21.50 9.74 5.75
N LYS A 10 21.99 9.14 4.67
CA LYS A 10 21.14 8.50 3.67
C LYS A 10 20.46 7.27 4.30
N VAL A 11 19.14 7.22 4.24
CA VAL A 11 18.30 6.15 4.80
C VAL A 11 17.54 5.38 3.74
N GLY A 12 17.42 5.92 2.52
CA GLY A 12 16.78 5.23 1.41
C GLY A 12 17.25 5.77 0.06
N GLU A 13 17.16 4.94 -0.97
CA GLU A 13 17.38 5.34 -2.36
C GLU A 13 16.43 4.58 -3.27
N GLY A 14 15.72 5.32 -4.11
CA GLY A 14 14.93 4.82 -5.22
C GLY A 14 15.50 5.29 -6.55
N THR A 15 14.86 4.88 -7.63
CA THR A 15 15.27 5.25 -9.00
C THR A 15 15.34 6.77 -9.19
N TYR A 16 14.38 7.50 -8.65
CA TYR A 16 14.19 8.92 -8.91
C TYR A 16 14.42 9.82 -7.69
N ALA A 17 14.67 9.25 -6.52
CA ALA A 17 14.83 10.00 -5.30
C ALA A 17 15.82 9.35 -4.32
N VAL A 18 16.44 10.19 -3.46
CA VAL A 18 17.24 9.76 -2.32
C VAL A 18 16.60 10.33 -1.06
N VAL A 19 16.46 9.51 -0.03
CA VAL A 19 15.91 9.93 1.26
C VAL A 19 17.03 10.05 2.29
N TYR A 20 17.10 11.20 2.93
CA TYR A 20 18.04 11.47 4.00
C TYR A 20 17.30 11.66 5.32
N LEU A 21 17.86 11.09 6.38
CA LEU A 21 17.54 11.50 7.74
C LEU A 21 18.18 12.86 7.98
N GLY A 22 17.46 13.72 8.68
CA GLY A 22 17.92 15.06 9.00
C GLY A 22 17.25 15.61 10.26
N THR A 23 17.54 16.87 10.55
CA THR A 23 16.99 17.60 11.70
C THR A 23 16.47 18.96 11.26
N GLN A 24 15.29 19.33 11.73
CA GLN A 24 14.75 20.67 11.63
C GLN A 24 15.36 21.53 12.75
N HIS A 25 16.17 22.54 12.41
CA HIS A 25 16.95 23.31 13.39
C HIS A 25 16.07 24.06 14.40
N ALA A 26 14.94 24.63 13.93
CA ALA A 26 14.06 25.43 14.80
C ALA A 26 13.40 24.61 15.91
N THR A 27 13.15 23.31 15.69
CA THR A 27 12.39 22.45 16.63
C THR A 27 13.22 21.30 17.17
N SER A 28 14.43 21.09 16.65
CA SER A 28 15.28 19.91 16.90
C SER A 28 14.58 18.57 16.59
N LYS A 29 13.51 18.59 15.80
CA LYS A 29 12.79 17.37 15.41
C LYS A 29 13.51 16.65 14.29
N ARG A 30 13.48 15.31 14.36
CA ARG A 30 13.94 14.45 13.25
C ARG A 30 12.97 14.55 12.08
N ILE A 31 13.53 14.65 10.89
CA ILE A 31 12.81 14.75 9.62
C ILE A 31 13.40 13.79 8.59
N ALA A 32 12.61 13.50 7.55
CA ALA A 32 13.10 12.85 6.35
C ALA A 32 13.13 13.88 5.20
N VAL A 33 14.25 14.00 4.52
CA VAL A 33 14.39 14.85 3.33
C VAL A 33 14.45 13.96 2.11
N LYS A 34 13.37 13.91 1.33
CA LYS A 34 13.30 13.21 0.05
C LYS A 34 13.75 14.15 -1.06
N GLU A 35 14.96 13.90 -1.56
CA GLU A 35 15.57 14.64 -2.66
C GLU A 35 15.23 14.00 -3.98
N ILE A 36 14.50 14.71 -4.84
CA ILE A 36 14.12 14.26 -6.18
C ILE A 36 15.25 14.66 -7.15
N LYS A 37 15.79 13.66 -7.84
CA LYS A 37 16.89 13.85 -8.82
C LYS A 37 16.34 14.47 -10.12
N THR A 38 16.49 15.76 -10.31
CA THR A 38 16.03 16.46 -11.54
C THR A 38 16.91 16.18 -12.74
N SER A 39 18.19 15.86 -12.52
CA SER A 39 19.17 15.56 -13.58
C SER A 39 18.83 14.30 -14.42
N GLU A 40 17.97 13.44 -13.91
CA GLU A 40 17.49 12.25 -14.63
C GLU A 40 16.42 12.59 -15.70
N PHE A 41 15.90 13.82 -15.71
CA PHE A 41 14.81 14.23 -16.60
C PHE A 41 15.30 15.27 -17.62
N LYS A 42 15.19 14.93 -18.92
CA LYS A 42 15.60 15.81 -20.03
C LYS A 42 14.75 17.09 -20.13
N ASP A 43 13.53 17.10 -19.57
CA ASP A 43 12.52 18.14 -19.76
C ASP A 43 12.12 18.87 -18.46
N GLY A 44 12.94 18.84 -17.40
CA GLY A 44 12.66 19.54 -16.14
C GLY A 44 12.14 18.66 -15.02
N LEU A 45 11.29 19.19 -14.14
CA LEU A 45 10.73 18.44 -13.00
C LEU A 45 9.82 17.28 -13.44
N ASP A 46 10.04 16.09 -12.87
CA ASP A 46 9.16 14.96 -13.09
C ASP A 46 7.73 15.28 -12.61
N MET A 47 6.76 15.01 -13.49
CA MET A 47 5.35 15.18 -13.18
C MET A 47 4.88 14.30 -12.00
N SER A 48 5.59 13.21 -11.68
CA SER A 48 5.31 12.38 -10.50
C SER A 48 5.65 13.14 -9.21
N ALA A 49 6.79 13.83 -9.17
CA ALA A 49 7.19 14.65 -8.04
C ALA A 49 6.23 15.83 -7.78
N ILE A 50 5.78 16.50 -8.85
CA ILE A 50 4.80 17.59 -8.73
C ILE A 50 3.48 17.07 -8.18
N ARG A 51 3.02 15.87 -8.61
CA ARG A 51 1.82 15.24 -8.09
C ARG A 51 1.97 14.83 -6.63
N GLU A 52 3.10 14.22 -6.27
CA GLU A 52 3.38 13.84 -4.90
C GLU A 52 3.27 15.04 -3.95
N VAL A 53 3.91 16.16 -4.32
CA VAL A 53 3.79 17.42 -3.58
C VAL A 53 2.33 17.86 -3.45
N LYS A 54 1.62 17.94 -4.58
CA LYS A 54 0.21 18.36 -4.59
C LYS A 54 -0.64 17.50 -3.66
N TYR A 55 -0.54 16.18 -3.78
CA TYR A 55 -1.36 15.27 -2.98
C TYR A 55 -0.99 15.33 -1.49
N LEU A 56 0.29 15.40 -1.14
CA LEU A 56 0.71 15.52 0.26
C LEU A 56 0.30 16.84 0.90
N GLN A 57 0.17 17.93 0.12
CA GLN A 57 -0.38 19.20 0.62
C GLN A 57 -1.90 19.13 0.89
N GLU A 58 -2.63 18.33 0.11
CA GLU A 58 -4.09 18.20 0.22
C GLU A 58 -4.51 17.11 1.23
N LEU A 59 -3.70 16.05 1.40
CA LEU A 59 -4.03 14.86 2.20
C LEU A 59 -3.55 15.00 3.66
N ILE A 60 -4.25 15.79 4.46
CA ILE A 60 -3.94 15.97 5.89
C ILE A 60 -4.76 14.96 6.70
N HIS A 61 -4.10 13.90 7.20
CA HIS A 61 -4.75 12.84 7.98
C HIS A 61 -3.74 12.12 8.90
N PRO A 62 -4.14 11.67 10.12
CA PRO A 62 -3.25 10.96 11.04
C PRO A 62 -2.53 9.76 10.45
N ASN A 63 -3.17 9.06 9.49
CA ASN A 63 -2.63 7.88 8.83
C ASN A 63 -2.10 8.16 7.40
N VAL A 64 -1.70 9.39 7.11
CA VAL A 64 -0.98 9.79 5.90
C VAL A 64 0.26 10.57 6.34
N ILE A 65 1.39 10.33 5.67
CA ILE A 65 2.65 11.01 5.99
C ILE A 65 2.51 12.52 5.80
N SER A 66 3.01 13.30 6.75
CA SER A 66 2.91 14.77 6.71
C SER A 66 4.05 15.37 5.92
N LEU A 67 3.70 16.23 4.96
CA LEU A 67 4.65 17.13 4.30
C LEU A 67 4.82 18.38 5.19
N ILE A 68 6.07 18.62 5.62
CA ILE A 68 6.41 19.74 6.50
C ILE A 68 6.77 20.97 5.67
N ASP A 69 7.59 20.77 4.63
CA ASP A 69 8.09 21.88 3.80
C ASP A 69 8.60 21.37 2.45
N ILE A 70 8.85 22.29 1.53
CA ILE A 70 9.39 22.02 0.20
C ILE A 70 10.43 23.11 -0.12
N PHE A 71 11.60 22.71 -0.60
CA PHE A 71 12.61 23.66 -1.06
C PHE A 71 13.43 23.15 -2.23
N MET A 72 14.01 24.08 -2.99
CA MET A 72 14.95 23.76 -4.07
C MET A 72 16.39 23.90 -3.54
N ALA A 73 17.23 22.91 -3.83
CA ALA A 73 18.67 22.98 -3.56
C ALA A 73 19.45 22.23 -4.65
N TYR A 74 20.48 22.86 -5.21
CA TYR A 74 21.33 22.28 -6.28
C TYR A 74 20.50 21.69 -7.43
N ASP A 75 19.50 22.45 -7.87
CA ASP A 75 18.52 22.08 -8.90
C ASP A 75 17.64 20.84 -8.57
N ASN A 76 17.75 20.28 -7.38
CA ASN A 76 16.90 19.20 -6.92
C ASN A 76 15.74 19.73 -6.05
N LEU A 77 14.54 19.16 -6.28
CA LEU A 77 13.38 19.39 -5.44
C LEU A 77 13.52 18.54 -4.17
N ASN A 78 13.39 19.17 -3.00
CA ASN A 78 13.47 18.50 -1.71
C ASN A 78 12.14 18.61 -0.98
N LEU A 79 11.56 17.46 -0.63
CA LEU A 79 10.39 17.36 0.22
C LEU A 79 10.85 17.07 1.64
N VAL A 80 10.46 17.91 2.58
CA VAL A 80 10.69 17.70 4.02
C VAL A 80 9.46 17.01 4.59
N LEU A 81 9.64 15.79 5.05
CA LEU A 81 8.58 14.93 5.58
C LEU A 81 8.84 14.66 7.07
N GLU A 82 7.80 14.31 7.81
CA GLU A 82 8.01 13.72 9.13
C GLU A 82 8.86 12.45 9.03
N PHE A 83 9.72 12.20 10.01
CA PHE A 83 10.54 10.99 10.05
C PHE A 83 9.82 9.89 10.82
N LEU A 84 9.69 8.73 10.17
CA LEU A 84 9.16 7.51 10.76
C LEU A 84 10.26 6.43 10.72
N PRO A 85 10.61 5.84 11.88
CA PRO A 85 11.83 5.02 12.01
C PRO A 85 11.71 3.61 11.42
N SER A 86 10.49 3.11 11.15
CA SER A 86 10.26 1.76 10.64
C SER A 86 9.12 1.73 9.62
N ASP A 87 8.92 0.58 9.03
CA ASP A 87 7.82 0.26 8.13
C ASP A 87 7.30 -1.17 8.39
N LEU A 88 6.17 -1.50 7.79
CA LEU A 88 5.52 -2.78 8.03
C LEU A 88 6.27 -3.97 7.42
N GLU A 89 7.09 -3.74 6.38
CA GLU A 89 7.94 -4.79 5.79
C GLU A 89 9.00 -5.25 6.78
N VAL A 90 9.64 -4.31 7.47
CA VAL A 90 10.61 -4.61 8.54
C VAL A 90 9.95 -5.44 9.63
N VAL A 91 8.76 -5.03 10.10
CA VAL A 91 8.01 -5.75 11.14
C VAL A 91 7.64 -7.18 10.69
N ILE A 92 7.22 -7.37 9.44
CA ILE A 92 6.87 -8.69 8.91
C ILE A 92 8.09 -9.60 8.84
N LYS A 93 9.24 -9.08 8.43
CA LYS A 93 10.48 -9.85 8.20
C LYS A 93 11.26 -10.12 9.48
N ASP A 94 11.19 -9.24 10.47
CA ASP A 94 11.92 -9.39 11.71
C ASP A 94 11.23 -10.43 12.62
N SER A 95 11.81 -11.61 12.71
CA SER A 95 11.29 -12.69 13.55
C SER A 95 11.35 -12.41 15.05
N SER A 96 12.14 -11.42 15.50
CA SER A 96 12.21 -11.00 16.89
C SER A 96 10.98 -10.17 17.31
N VAL A 97 10.32 -9.51 16.36
CA VAL A 97 9.08 -8.77 16.60
C VAL A 97 7.92 -9.76 16.68
N ILE A 98 7.34 -9.88 17.88
CA ILE A 98 6.16 -10.72 18.12
C ILE A 98 4.92 -9.84 18.10
N PHE A 99 3.97 -10.16 17.25
CA PHE A 99 2.68 -9.48 17.17
C PHE A 99 1.53 -10.48 17.06
N ASN A 100 0.36 -10.08 17.44
CA ASN A 100 -0.84 -10.90 17.55
C ASN A 100 -2.00 -10.36 16.69
N ALA A 101 -3.17 -11.01 16.77
CA ALA A 101 -4.34 -10.63 15.97
C ALA A 101 -4.86 -9.20 16.29
N ALA A 102 -4.73 -8.73 17.55
CA ALA A 102 -5.14 -7.37 17.92
C ALA A 102 -4.23 -6.31 17.31
N ASP A 103 -2.92 -6.60 17.18
CA ASP A 103 -1.94 -5.73 16.56
C ASP A 103 -2.20 -5.63 15.04
N ILE A 104 -2.45 -6.77 14.39
CA ILE A 104 -2.85 -6.80 12.97
C ILE A 104 -4.12 -5.97 12.75
N LYS A 105 -5.14 -6.11 13.62
CA LYS A 105 -6.36 -5.30 13.54
C LYS A 105 -6.06 -3.81 13.63
N SER A 106 -5.19 -3.41 14.56
CA SER A 106 -4.79 -2.01 14.72
C SER A 106 -4.14 -1.46 13.45
N TRP A 107 -3.15 -2.17 12.90
CA TRP A 107 -2.47 -1.75 11.66
C TRP A 107 -3.43 -1.69 10.47
N MET A 108 -4.30 -2.68 10.31
CA MET A 108 -5.29 -2.71 9.22
C MET A 108 -6.31 -1.57 9.36
N LEU A 109 -6.76 -1.27 10.59
CA LEU A 109 -7.68 -0.18 10.85
C LEU A 109 -7.08 1.17 10.48
N MET A 110 -5.82 1.42 10.87
CA MET A 110 -5.08 2.64 10.53
C MET A 110 -4.85 2.75 9.01
N THR A 111 -4.40 1.67 8.37
CA THR A 111 -4.21 1.61 6.92
C THR A 111 -5.49 1.96 6.17
N LEU A 112 -6.62 1.32 6.54
CA LEU A 112 -7.91 1.56 5.90
C LEU A 112 -8.45 2.97 6.15
N ARG A 113 -8.24 3.57 7.33
CA ARG A 113 -8.59 4.98 7.60
C ARG A 113 -7.80 5.92 6.69
N GLY A 114 -6.50 5.68 6.52
CA GLY A 114 -5.66 6.43 5.59
C GLY A 114 -6.15 6.30 4.15
N ILE A 115 -6.38 5.06 3.67
CA ILE A 115 -6.89 4.79 2.32
C ILE A 115 -8.27 5.37 2.10
N HIS A 116 -9.18 5.27 3.07
CA HIS A 116 -10.48 5.92 2.98
C HIS A 116 -10.35 7.43 2.79
N HIS A 117 -9.45 8.07 3.53
CA HIS A 117 -9.18 9.51 3.36
C HIS A 117 -8.63 9.83 1.96
N VAL A 118 -7.69 9.04 1.44
CA VAL A 118 -7.13 9.20 0.08
C VAL A 118 -8.24 9.06 -0.97
N HIS A 119 -9.05 8.00 -0.88
CA HIS A 119 -10.13 7.72 -1.82
C HIS A 119 -11.25 8.78 -1.77
N ARG A 120 -11.57 9.30 -0.58
CA ARG A 120 -12.55 10.38 -0.41
C ARG A 120 -12.12 11.70 -1.06
N ASN A 121 -10.81 11.91 -1.22
CA ASN A 121 -10.24 13.02 -1.97
C ASN A 121 -10.02 12.71 -3.46
N PHE A 122 -10.67 11.66 -3.97
CA PHE A 122 -10.62 11.24 -5.38
C PHE A 122 -9.20 10.92 -5.87
N ILE A 123 -8.36 10.36 -4.99
CA ILE A 123 -6.98 9.96 -5.29
C ILE A 123 -6.86 8.45 -5.19
N LEU A 124 -6.12 7.84 -6.10
CA LEU A 124 -5.64 6.45 -6.08
C LEU A 124 -4.18 6.46 -5.63
N HIS A 125 -3.81 5.62 -4.67
CA HIS A 125 -2.43 5.51 -4.20
C HIS A 125 -1.54 4.78 -5.20
N ARG A 126 -1.97 3.60 -5.64
CA ARG A 126 -1.40 2.75 -6.70
C ARG A 126 0.00 2.17 -6.43
N ASP A 127 0.52 2.27 -5.21
CA ASP A 127 1.76 1.59 -4.79
C ASP A 127 1.72 1.17 -3.32
N LEU A 128 0.59 0.60 -2.89
CA LEU A 128 0.48 0.06 -1.55
C LEU A 128 1.25 -1.27 -1.44
N LYS A 129 2.14 -1.30 -0.47
CA LYS A 129 2.98 -2.44 -0.09
C LYS A 129 3.48 -2.22 1.33
N PRO A 130 3.96 -3.25 2.04
CA PRO A 130 4.36 -3.11 3.44
C PRO A 130 5.39 -2.01 3.70
N ASN A 131 6.36 -1.81 2.80
CA ASN A 131 7.39 -0.76 2.98
C ASN A 131 6.90 0.67 2.69
N ASN A 132 5.69 0.86 2.16
CA ASN A 132 5.03 2.16 2.04
C ASN A 132 4.02 2.43 3.17
N LEU A 133 3.95 1.52 4.16
CA LEU A 133 3.21 1.68 5.40
C LEU A 133 4.22 1.95 6.53
N LEU A 134 4.57 3.22 6.70
CA LEU A 134 5.56 3.63 7.68
C LEU A 134 4.96 3.66 9.09
N ILE A 135 5.81 3.44 10.09
CA ILE A 135 5.38 3.34 11.49
C ILE A 135 6.10 4.40 12.31
N SER A 136 5.30 5.23 13.02
CA SER A 136 5.83 6.23 13.94
C SER A 136 6.35 5.60 15.24
N PRO A 137 7.13 6.33 16.06
CA PRO A 137 7.55 5.84 17.37
C PRO A 137 6.39 5.45 18.29
N ASP A 138 5.21 6.08 18.10
CA ASP A 138 3.98 5.80 18.85
C ASP A 138 3.14 4.68 18.23
N GLY A 139 3.70 3.89 17.30
CA GLY A 139 3.03 2.76 16.64
C GLY A 139 1.98 3.14 15.57
N ILE A 140 1.88 4.42 15.20
CA ILE A 140 0.89 4.88 14.22
C ILE A 140 1.35 4.54 12.80
N ILE A 141 0.50 3.81 12.05
CA ILE A 141 0.71 3.59 10.61
C ILE A 141 0.38 4.84 9.81
N LYS A 142 1.27 5.16 8.87
CA LYS A 142 1.08 6.26 7.92
C LYS A 142 1.40 5.81 6.50
N LEU A 143 0.48 6.08 5.58
CA LEU A 143 0.68 5.87 4.14
C LEU A 143 1.74 6.81 3.63
N ALA A 144 2.69 6.30 2.86
CA ALA A 144 3.80 7.07 2.29
C ALA A 144 4.00 6.73 0.81
N ASP A 145 4.84 7.51 0.14
CA ASP A 145 5.21 7.39 -1.27
C ASP A 145 4.03 7.54 -2.25
N PHE A 146 3.60 8.78 -2.41
CA PHE A 146 2.55 9.18 -3.37
C PHE A 146 3.08 9.43 -4.79
N GLY A 147 4.32 9.02 -5.10
CA GLY A 147 4.95 9.23 -6.41
C GLY A 147 4.18 8.60 -7.57
N LEU A 148 3.49 7.48 -7.33
CA LEU A 148 2.61 6.83 -8.31
C LEU A 148 1.14 7.22 -8.19
N ALA A 149 0.77 8.06 -7.21
CA ALA A 149 -0.62 8.45 -6.98
C ALA A 149 -1.21 9.23 -8.17
N ARG A 150 -2.51 9.10 -8.35
CA ARG A 150 -3.27 9.79 -9.41
C ARG A 150 -4.67 10.16 -8.94
N ALA A 151 -5.17 11.27 -9.44
CA ALA A 151 -6.61 11.52 -9.37
C ALA A 151 -7.36 10.42 -10.12
N VAL A 152 -8.57 10.09 -9.62
CA VAL A 152 -9.47 9.16 -10.33
C VAL A 152 -9.75 9.75 -11.72
N PRO A 153 -9.54 8.96 -12.79
CA PRO A 153 -9.69 9.48 -14.14
C PRO A 153 -11.13 9.80 -14.46
N GLY A 154 -11.32 10.84 -15.28
CA GLY A 154 -12.58 11.05 -15.96
C GLY A 154 -12.89 9.92 -16.96
N PRO A 155 -14.13 9.85 -17.49
CA PRO A 155 -14.57 8.73 -18.35
C PRO A 155 -13.74 8.51 -19.63
N ARG A 156 -12.96 9.50 -20.05
CA ARG A 156 -12.13 9.48 -21.27
C ARG A 156 -10.64 9.35 -21.00
N GLU A 157 -10.22 9.40 -19.73
CA GLU A 157 -8.82 9.32 -19.37
C GLU A 157 -8.36 7.88 -19.24
N ILE A 158 -7.19 7.59 -19.84
CA ILE A 158 -6.55 6.27 -19.78
C ILE A 158 -5.46 6.31 -18.73
N LEU A 159 -5.46 5.34 -17.84
CA LEU A 159 -4.41 5.14 -16.85
C LEU A 159 -3.41 4.06 -17.31
N THR A 160 -2.17 4.17 -16.86
CA THR A 160 -1.17 3.11 -17.06
C THR A 160 -1.47 1.93 -16.14
N SER A 161 -1.48 0.72 -16.69
CA SER A 161 -1.67 -0.52 -15.93
C SER A 161 -0.38 -1.01 -15.25
N ASN A 162 0.79 -0.58 -15.74
CA ASN A 162 2.08 -0.96 -15.14
C ASN A 162 2.42 -0.08 -13.93
N VAL A 163 1.61 -0.19 -12.91
CA VAL A 163 1.74 0.44 -11.59
C VAL A 163 1.62 -0.64 -10.53
N VAL A 164 1.90 -0.30 -9.27
CA VAL A 164 1.91 -1.21 -8.12
C VAL A 164 3.05 -2.25 -8.22
N THR A 165 3.75 -2.47 -7.12
CA THR A 165 4.70 -3.57 -7.01
C THR A 165 3.97 -4.89 -7.30
N ARG A 166 4.52 -5.72 -8.19
CA ARG A 166 3.84 -6.87 -8.81
C ARG A 166 3.07 -7.76 -7.82
N TRP A 167 3.65 -8.11 -6.70
CA TRP A 167 3.02 -9.00 -5.71
C TRP A 167 1.72 -8.47 -5.10
N TYR A 168 1.54 -7.15 -5.13
CA TYR A 168 0.36 -6.44 -4.60
C TYR A 168 -0.56 -5.92 -5.70
N ARG A 169 -0.26 -6.25 -6.98
CA ARG A 169 -0.99 -5.75 -8.15
C ARG A 169 -2.29 -6.50 -8.35
N ALA A 170 -3.38 -5.75 -8.49
CA ALA A 170 -4.72 -6.29 -8.70
C ALA A 170 -4.84 -7.02 -10.06
N PRO A 171 -5.71 -8.05 -10.18
CA PRO A 171 -5.88 -8.83 -11.41
C PRO A 171 -6.21 -7.98 -12.63
N GLU A 172 -7.07 -6.98 -12.49
CA GLU A 172 -7.43 -6.08 -13.59
C GLU A 172 -6.22 -5.33 -14.15
N LEU A 173 -5.24 -4.98 -13.31
CA LEU A 173 -4.00 -4.34 -13.77
C LEU A 173 -3.09 -5.33 -14.49
N LEU A 174 -3.02 -6.58 -14.01
CA LEU A 174 -2.27 -7.65 -14.67
C LEU A 174 -2.85 -8.00 -16.04
N PHE A 175 -4.17 -7.90 -16.19
CA PHE A 175 -4.85 -8.02 -17.48
C PHE A 175 -4.68 -6.79 -18.39
N GLY A 176 -4.04 -5.72 -17.90
CA GLY A 176 -3.78 -4.52 -18.69
C GLY A 176 -4.97 -3.57 -18.78
N ALA A 177 -5.90 -3.63 -17.84
CA ALA A 177 -7.02 -2.70 -17.77
C ALA A 177 -6.52 -1.25 -17.75
N LYS A 178 -7.08 -0.43 -18.63
CA LYS A 178 -6.77 1.01 -18.74
C LYS A 178 -7.70 1.89 -17.94
N HIS A 179 -8.85 1.33 -17.55
CA HIS A 179 -9.83 1.96 -16.68
C HIS A 179 -9.94 1.10 -15.42
N TYR A 180 -9.58 1.65 -14.29
CA TYR A 180 -9.65 0.99 -13.00
C TYR A 180 -9.97 2.01 -11.89
N THR A 181 -10.40 1.53 -10.75
CA THR A 181 -10.96 2.33 -9.67
C THR A 181 -10.16 2.16 -8.39
N TYR A 182 -10.68 2.67 -7.29
CA TYR A 182 -10.16 2.49 -5.92
C TYR A 182 -9.97 1.02 -5.52
N ALA A 183 -10.63 0.10 -6.23
CA ALA A 183 -10.54 -1.33 -5.98
C ALA A 183 -9.11 -1.88 -6.07
N VAL A 184 -8.22 -1.25 -6.86
CA VAL A 184 -6.81 -1.67 -6.98
C VAL A 184 -6.04 -1.48 -5.67
N ASP A 185 -6.31 -0.41 -4.93
CA ASP A 185 -5.69 -0.15 -3.63
C ASP A 185 -6.22 -1.12 -2.57
N ILE A 186 -7.52 -1.44 -2.60
CA ILE A 186 -8.13 -2.40 -1.66
C ILE A 186 -7.57 -3.82 -1.87
N TRP A 187 -7.33 -4.23 -3.12
CA TRP A 187 -6.64 -5.48 -3.40
C TRP A 187 -5.26 -5.52 -2.73
N SER A 188 -4.46 -4.47 -2.91
CA SER A 188 -3.13 -4.37 -2.30
C SER A 188 -3.20 -4.47 -0.77
N VAL A 189 -4.18 -3.81 -0.13
CA VAL A 189 -4.43 -3.92 1.32
C VAL A 189 -4.80 -5.36 1.71
N GLY A 190 -5.59 -6.05 0.91
CA GLY A 190 -5.94 -7.47 1.12
C GLY A 190 -4.73 -8.41 1.06
N VAL A 191 -3.82 -8.18 0.11
CA VAL A 191 -2.56 -8.95 0.03
C VAL A 191 -1.66 -8.67 1.24
N ILE A 192 -1.53 -7.40 1.66
CA ILE A 192 -0.79 -7.02 2.87
C ILE A 192 -1.39 -7.69 4.12
N PHE A 193 -2.71 -7.74 4.24
CA PHE A 193 -3.38 -8.43 5.35
C PHE A 193 -3.05 -9.92 5.39
N ALA A 194 -3.10 -10.60 4.24
CA ALA A 194 -2.72 -12.00 4.14
C ALA A 194 -1.24 -12.22 4.50
N GLU A 195 -0.35 -11.33 4.07
CA GLU A 195 1.08 -11.37 4.38
C GLU A 195 1.36 -11.16 5.89
N LEU A 196 0.63 -10.26 6.54
CA LEU A 196 0.70 -10.08 8.00
C LEU A 196 0.33 -11.35 8.77
N MET A 197 -0.73 -12.05 8.34
CA MET A 197 -1.14 -13.31 8.96
C MET A 197 -0.14 -14.45 8.74
N LEU A 198 0.52 -14.48 7.57
CA LEU A 198 1.45 -15.54 7.19
C LEU A 198 2.90 -15.25 7.55
N ARG A 199 3.27 -13.98 7.73
CA ARG A 199 4.64 -13.47 7.86
C ARG A 199 5.58 -13.82 6.68
N ILE A 200 4.99 -14.12 5.53
CA ILE A 200 5.68 -14.36 4.26
C ILE A 200 4.82 -13.77 3.13
N PRO A 201 5.42 -13.39 1.99
CA PRO A 201 4.66 -12.91 0.85
C PRO A 201 3.56 -13.89 0.44
N TYR A 202 2.34 -13.37 0.26
CA TYR A 202 1.19 -14.22 -0.04
C TYR A 202 1.13 -14.63 -1.51
N LEU A 203 1.36 -13.68 -2.42
CA LEU A 203 1.25 -13.87 -3.88
C LEU A 203 2.56 -13.46 -4.61
N PRO A 204 3.70 -14.16 -4.41
CA PRO A 204 4.99 -13.73 -4.95
C PRO A 204 5.21 -14.26 -6.38
N GLY A 205 4.75 -13.54 -7.40
CA GLY A 205 5.02 -13.87 -8.80
C GLY A 205 6.34 -13.30 -9.33
N LYS A 206 7.00 -14.03 -10.23
CA LYS A 206 8.30 -13.68 -10.82
C LYS A 206 8.16 -12.67 -11.97
N ASP A 207 7.11 -12.81 -12.75
CA ASP A 207 6.71 -11.93 -13.84
C ASP A 207 5.19 -11.78 -13.85
N ASP A 208 4.63 -11.03 -14.78
CA ASP A 208 3.18 -10.72 -14.79
C ASP A 208 2.32 -11.97 -15.09
N VAL A 209 2.82 -12.92 -15.89
CA VAL A 209 2.12 -14.18 -16.18
C VAL A 209 2.14 -15.10 -14.96
N ASP A 210 3.32 -15.29 -14.35
CA ASP A 210 3.47 -16.07 -13.13
C ASP A 210 2.68 -15.45 -11.96
N GLN A 211 2.60 -14.10 -11.90
CA GLN A 211 1.78 -13.42 -10.90
C GLN A 211 0.30 -13.78 -11.03
N MET A 212 -0.24 -13.84 -12.26
CA MET A 212 -1.61 -14.28 -12.48
C MET A 212 -1.80 -15.76 -12.12
N GLU A 213 -0.86 -16.63 -12.49
CA GLU A 213 -0.87 -18.05 -12.12
C GLU A 213 -0.87 -18.24 -10.60
N VAL A 214 0.02 -17.54 -9.88
CA VAL A 214 0.08 -17.56 -8.41
C VAL A 214 -1.24 -17.09 -7.81
N THR A 215 -1.82 -16.02 -8.34
CA THR A 215 -3.10 -15.46 -7.89
C THR A 215 -4.24 -16.43 -8.11
N PHE A 216 -4.36 -17.04 -9.30
CA PHE A 216 -5.41 -17.99 -9.64
C PHE A 216 -5.30 -19.29 -8.85
N ARG A 217 -4.07 -19.76 -8.61
CA ARG A 217 -3.83 -20.95 -7.76
C ARG A 217 -4.26 -20.70 -6.31
N ALA A 218 -4.10 -19.46 -5.82
CA ALA A 218 -4.42 -19.09 -4.44
C ALA A 218 -5.91 -18.80 -4.22
N LEU A 219 -6.58 -18.21 -5.21
CA LEU A 219 -7.94 -17.65 -5.06
C LEU A 219 -8.97 -18.24 -6.03
N GLY A 220 -8.54 -19.06 -6.97
CA GLY A 220 -9.36 -19.59 -8.06
C GLY A 220 -9.31 -18.70 -9.30
N THR A 221 -9.58 -19.31 -10.46
CA THR A 221 -9.70 -18.59 -11.74
C THR A 221 -11.11 -18.04 -11.87
N PRO A 222 -11.30 -16.72 -12.02
CA PRO A 222 -12.63 -16.15 -12.16
C PRO A 222 -13.27 -16.57 -13.48
N THR A 223 -14.56 -16.83 -13.47
CA THR A 223 -15.36 -17.12 -14.65
C THR A 223 -16.14 -15.89 -15.12
N ASP A 224 -16.67 -15.90 -16.36
CA ASP A 224 -17.52 -14.80 -16.86
C ASP A 224 -18.81 -14.61 -16.04
N ARG A 225 -19.23 -15.64 -15.26
CA ARG A 225 -20.34 -15.51 -14.32
C ARG A 225 -19.98 -14.67 -13.10
N GLU A 226 -18.74 -14.77 -12.64
CA GLU A 226 -18.23 -14.07 -11.45
C GLU A 226 -17.72 -12.68 -11.81
N TRP A 227 -16.98 -12.60 -12.91
CA TRP A 227 -16.44 -11.36 -13.47
C TRP A 227 -16.80 -11.30 -14.98
N PRO A 228 -17.88 -10.59 -15.35
CA PRO A 228 -18.31 -10.49 -16.75
C PRO A 228 -17.18 -10.03 -17.66
N ASP A 229 -17.07 -10.66 -18.83
CA ASP A 229 -16.09 -10.38 -19.88
C ASP A 229 -14.62 -10.66 -19.50
N VAL A 230 -14.34 -11.33 -18.37
CA VAL A 230 -12.97 -11.67 -17.96
C VAL A 230 -12.26 -12.53 -19.00
N SER A 231 -12.99 -13.44 -19.66
CA SER A 231 -12.47 -14.32 -20.72
C SER A 231 -12.05 -13.57 -21.99
N THR A 232 -12.45 -12.29 -22.14
CA THR A 232 -12.07 -11.45 -23.30
C THR A 232 -10.66 -10.86 -23.17
N PHE A 233 -10.07 -10.88 -21.96
CA PHE A 233 -8.70 -10.41 -21.79
C PHE A 233 -7.71 -11.31 -22.53
N PRO A 234 -6.79 -10.76 -23.36
CA PRO A 234 -5.94 -11.57 -24.25
C PRO A 234 -5.07 -12.61 -23.53
N THR A 235 -4.73 -12.36 -22.28
CA THR A 235 -3.89 -13.24 -21.47
C THR A 235 -4.67 -14.32 -20.74
N TYR A 236 -5.97 -14.14 -20.53
CA TYR A 236 -6.81 -15.05 -19.75
C TYR A 236 -6.77 -16.51 -20.27
N ASN A 237 -6.98 -16.71 -21.57
CA ASN A 237 -7.03 -18.05 -22.19
C ASN A 237 -5.66 -18.77 -22.24
N LYS A 238 -4.59 -18.11 -21.82
CA LYS A 238 -3.23 -18.70 -21.75
C LYS A 238 -2.90 -19.23 -20.34
N LEU A 239 -3.76 -18.98 -19.37
CA LEU A 239 -3.55 -19.32 -17.98
C LEU A 239 -4.23 -20.65 -17.62
N GLN A 240 -3.68 -21.35 -16.66
CA GLN A 240 -4.27 -22.55 -16.11
C GLN A 240 -5.51 -22.20 -15.28
N VAL A 241 -6.55 -23.04 -15.39
CA VAL A 241 -7.77 -22.89 -14.60
C VAL A 241 -7.62 -23.62 -13.27
N TYR A 242 -7.91 -22.92 -12.18
CA TYR A 242 -7.90 -23.43 -10.82
C TYR A 242 -9.27 -23.26 -10.17
N PRO A 243 -9.76 -24.23 -9.41
CA PRO A 243 -10.97 -24.07 -8.62
C PRO A 243 -10.73 -23.04 -7.49
N PRO A 244 -11.75 -22.31 -7.03
CA PRO A 244 -11.64 -21.48 -5.85
C PRO A 244 -11.32 -22.34 -4.63
N PRO A 245 -10.48 -21.86 -3.69
CA PRO A 245 -10.17 -22.61 -2.48
C PRO A 245 -11.44 -22.80 -1.63
N SER A 246 -11.59 -23.98 -1.09
CA SER A 246 -12.62 -24.25 -0.09
C SER A 246 -12.33 -23.47 1.21
N ARG A 247 -13.36 -23.28 2.03
CA ARG A 247 -13.19 -22.62 3.34
C ARG A 247 -12.20 -23.38 4.22
N ASP A 248 -12.18 -24.71 4.15
CA ASP A 248 -11.25 -25.54 4.93
C ASP A 248 -9.80 -25.42 4.46
N GLU A 249 -9.56 -25.21 3.17
CA GLU A 249 -8.22 -24.91 2.65
C GLU A 249 -7.72 -23.55 3.13
N LEU A 250 -8.59 -22.54 3.13
CA LEU A 250 -8.25 -21.22 3.70
C LEU A 250 -7.92 -21.32 5.20
N ARG A 251 -8.73 -22.05 6.00
CA ARG A 251 -8.46 -22.28 7.43
C ARG A 251 -7.13 -22.99 7.67
N LYS A 252 -6.79 -23.97 6.83
CA LYS A 252 -5.51 -24.69 6.92
C LYS A 252 -4.32 -23.76 6.61
N ARG A 253 -4.50 -22.82 5.69
CA ARG A 253 -3.45 -21.87 5.30
C ARG A 253 -3.31 -20.73 6.32
N PHE A 254 -4.42 -20.22 6.83
CA PHE A 254 -4.48 -19.12 7.81
C PHE A 254 -4.95 -19.65 9.16
N ILE A 255 -4.12 -20.49 9.80
CA ILE A 255 -4.48 -21.27 11.01
C ILE A 255 -5.00 -20.41 12.16
N ALA A 256 -4.47 -19.19 12.32
CA ALA A 256 -4.88 -18.26 13.39
C ALA A 256 -6.04 -17.32 13.01
N ALA A 257 -6.54 -17.40 11.77
CA ALA A 257 -7.59 -16.52 11.29
C ALA A 257 -8.98 -16.99 11.80
N THR A 258 -9.76 -16.03 12.27
CA THR A 258 -11.19 -16.24 12.55
C THR A 258 -11.99 -16.28 11.25
N GLU A 259 -13.27 -16.69 11.32
CA GLU A 259 -14.16 -16.64 10.16
C GLU A 259 -14.31 -15.21 9.65
N ASN A 260 -14.45 -14.23 10.55
CA ASN A 260 -14.54 -12.83 10.15
C ASN A 260 -13.23 -12.30 9.52
N ALA A 261 -12.06 -12.79 9.96
CA ALA A 261 -10.78 -12.46 9.34
C ALA A 261 -10.70 -13.02 7.90
N LEU A 262 -11.17 -14.25 7.68
CA LEU A 262 -11.22 -14.85 6.35
C LEU A 262 -12.23 -14.13 5.44
N ASP A 263 -13.41 -13.75 5.95
CA ASP A 263 -14.41 -12.98 5.19
C ASP A 263 -13.88 -11.59 4.83
N PHE A 264 -13.19 -10.94 5.76
CA PHE A 264 -12.53 -9.65 5.55
C PHE A 264 -11.46 -9.74 4.46
N MET A 265 -10.62 -10.78 4.50
CA MET A 265 -9.62 -11.04 3.46
C MET A 265 -10.28 -11.30 2.09
N CYS A 266 -11.28 -12.17 2.04
CA CYS A 266 -11.97 -12.52 0.79
C CYS A 266 -12.69 -11.31 0.18
N GLY A 267 -13.30 -10.44 0.99
CA GLY A 267 -13.94 -9.21 0.53
C GLY A 267 -12.97 -8.25 -0.16
N MET A 268 -11.73 -8.14 0.37
CA MET A 268 -10.68 -7.32 -0.25
C MET A 268 -10.03 -8.00 -1.46
N LEU A 269 -9.96 -9.34 -1.49
CA LEU A 269 -9.35 -10.14 -2.55
C LEU A 269 -10.38 -10.70 -3.54
N GLU A 270 -11.57 -10.08 -3.61
CA GLU A 270 -12.55 -10.39 -4.66
C GLU A 270 -11.95 -10.07 -6.04
N MET A 271 -11.98 -11.08 -6.93
CA MET A 271 -11.36 -10.98 -8.26
C MET A 271 -12.03 -9.91 -9.13
N ASN A 272 -13.36 -9.86 -9.09
CA ASN A 272 -14.13 -8.85 -9.81
C ASN A 272 -14.03 -7.49 -9.10
N PRO A 273 -13.38 -6.47 -9.70
CA PRO A 273 -13.19 -5.17 -9.03
C PRO A 273 -14.49 -4.46 -8.70
N THR A 274 -15.61 -4.78 -9.39
CA THR A 274 -16.92 -4.16 -9.11
C THR A 274 -17.64 -4.76 -7.90
N LYS A 275 -17.23 -5.96 -7.46
CA LYS A 275 -17.75 -6.65 -6.27
C LYS A 275 -16.79 -6.55 -5.09
N ARG A 276 -15.53 -6.18 -5.36
CA ARG A 276 -14.52 -6.00 -4.31
C ARG A 276 -14.96 -4.90 -3.34
N TRP A 277 -14.81 -5.17 -2.06
CA TRP A 277 -15.15 -4.19 -1.02
C TRP A 277 -14.41 -2.87 -1.23
N ASN A 278 -15.05 -1.78 -0.86
CA ASN A 278 -14.40 -0.47 -0.76
C ASN A 278 -13.90 -0.22 0.68
N ALA A 279 -13.18 0.87 0.89
CA ALA A 279 -12.58 1.18 2.20
C ALA A 279 -13.63 1.32 3.32
N ILE A 280 -14.84 1.80 3.02
CA ILE A 280 -15.92 1.95 4.01
C ILE A 280 -16.46 0.57 4.41
N GLU A 281 -16.73 -0.30 3.45
CA GLU A 281 -17.18 -1.67 3.70
C GLU A 281 -16.14 -2.44 4.52
N CYS A 282 -14.85 -2.28 4.19
CA CYS A 282 -13.76 -2.86 4.99
C CYS A 282 -13.79 -2.35 6.44
N LEU A 283 -13.92 -1.04 6.66
CA LEU A 283 -13.95 -0.44 8.00
C LEU A 283 -15.19 -0.86 8.82
N GLN A 284 -16.29 -1.23 8.15
CA GLN A 284 -17.52 -1.70 8.78
C GLN A 284 -17.57 -3.21 9.05
N SER A 285 -16.55 -3.95 8.61
CA SER A 285 -16.46 -5.41 8.76
C SER A 285 -16.60 -5.86 10.22
N ASP A 286 -17.22 -7.00 10.42
CA ASP A 286 -17.33 -7.66 11.71
C ASP A 286 -15.97 -8.11 12.27
N TYR A 287 -14.96 -8.22 11.41
CA TYR A 287 -13.57 -8.45 11.83
C TYR A 287 -13.08 -7.46 12.88
N PHE A 288 -13.45 -6.18 12.78
CA PHE A 288 -13.06 -5.15 13.75
C PHE A 288 -13.94 -5.13 15.02
N LYS A 289 -15.09 -5.81 14.99
CA LYS A 289 -16.04 -5.86 16.10
C LYS A 289 -15.85 -7.08 17.01
N GLU A 290 -15.22 -8.14 16.50
CA GLU A 290 -14.93 -9.34 17.26
C GLU A 290 -13.73 -9.17 18.21
N LEU A 291 -13.68 -10.01 19.26
CA LEU A 291 -12.52 -10.06 20.17
C LEU A 291 -11.32 -10.80 19.54
N PRO A 292 -10.09 -10.43 19.88
CA PRO A 292 -9.72 -9.24 20.67
C PRO A 292 -9.97 -7.93 19.90
N PRO A 293 -10.22 -6.81 20.58
CA PRO A 293 -10.29 -5.50 19.92
C PRO A 293 -8.92 -5.10 19.36
N PRO A 294 -8.84 -4.13 18.42
CA PRO A 294 -7.57 -3.58 17.97
C PRO A 294 -6.71 -3.08 19.14
N SER A 295 -5.42 -3.42 19.15
CA SER A 295 -4.46 -2.89 20.13
C SER A 295 -4.37 -1.37 20.07
N ASP A 296 -4.11 -0.73 21.21
CA ASP A 296 -3.64 0.67 21.20
C ASP A 296 -2.28 0.69 20.45
N PRO A 297 -2.11 1.54 19.44
CA PRO A 297 -0.83 1.63 18.72
C PRO A 297 0.38 1.82 19.61
N ALA A 298 0.25 2.59 20.71
CA ALA A 298 1.33 2.85 21.66
C ALA A 298 1.78 1.61 22.45
N ASP A 299 0.93 0.58 22.55
CA ASP A 299 1.22 -0.68 23.26
C ASP A 299 1.90 -1.72 22.35
N ILE A 300 1.94 -1.49 21.02
CA ILE A 300 2.53 -2.43 20.06
C ILE A 300 4.05 -2.29 20.07
N LYS A 301 4.74 -3.28 20.61
CA LYS A 301 6.21 -3.29 20.75
C LYS A 301 6.88 -3.72 19.44
N ILE A 302 7.23 -2.77 18.60
CA ILE A 302 7.95 -2.99 17.34
C ILE A 302 9.38 -2.45 17.36
N PHE A 303 9.72 -1.62 18.35
CA PHE A 303 11.07 -1.11 18.55
C PHE A 303 11.67 -1.81 19.77
N HIS A 304 12.89 -2.29 19.64
CA HIS A 304 13.67 -2.77 20.78
C HIS A 304 14.35 -1.56 21.44
N ASP A 305 14.27 -1.49 22.78
CA ASP A 305 15.00 -0.50 23.58
C ASP A 305 16.52 -0.65 23.44
#